data_2bf8f780a9985a13196ff1f2b2f61533
#
_entry.id   2bf8f780a9985a13196ff1f2b2f61533
#
_cell.length_a   1.000
_cell.length_b   1.000
_cell.length_c   1.000
_cell.angle_alpha   90.00
_cell.angle_beta   90.00
_cell.angle_gamma   90.00
#
_symmetry.space_group_name_H-M   'P 1'
#
loop_
_entity.id
_entity.type
_entity.pdbx_description
1 polymer ?
#
loop_
_entity_poly.entity_id
_entity_poly.type
_entity_poly.pdbx_seq_one_letter_code
_entity_poly.pdbx_strand_id
1 'polypeptide(L)'
;MKKDFKIGCIGSGFIMKDCQIPAYKSAGFHVSCIASRSKDKAKEVALNHNIPVVYDSIDEMLEHGDFDILDIAVPPEAQPEIIMKALEQSKKLRGILAQKPLAMDLLTAKNLVNACKQKSVTLAVNQNMRFDQSVRVAKSLLNSGKLGDIVLATIEMRAIPHWMPWAQGLKSLSTFIMSIHHLDTFRYWLGNPNLVFASTTKDPRTKFSHTDGVNLYILEYDSGARASSWDDVWAGPAKEGAGEDIYIRWRIEGTLGMAKGTIGWPKYPEKIPSTLEFTTVGDNGKWHSPVWNEVWFPDAFVGTMAQLLRAVELGIEPEISGDDNLLTIALCEAVMISASTHQAVNPSSLIESN
;
A
#
# COMPACT_ATOMS: atom_id res chain seq x y z
N MET A 1 20.17 10.84 5.59
CA MET A 1 19.53 10.48 4.30
C MET A 1 19.83 11.60 3.32
N LYS A 2 20.52 11.27 2.24
CA LYS A 2 20.74 12.21 1.13
C LYS A 2 19.41 12.48 0.43
N LYS A 3 19.11 13.77 0.22
CA LYS A 3 17.91 14.18 -0.53
C LYS A 3 18.22 14.51 -2.00
N ASP A 4 19.47 14.28 -2.42
CA ASP A 4 20.01 14.71 -3.72
C ASP A 4 19.76 13.69 -4.84
N PHE A 5 19.18 12.51 -4.50
CA PHE A 5 18.79 11.56 -5.53
C PHE A 5 17.74 12.16 -6.45
N LYS A 6 17.98 12.07 -7.73
CA LYS A 6 17.04 12.50 -8.77
C LYS A 6 15.93 11.46 -8.91
N ILE A 7 14.69 11.86 -8.70
CA ILE A 7 13.53 11.01 -8.84
C ILE A 7 12.86 11.28 -10.18
N GLY A 8 12.76 10.24 -11.01
CA GLY A 8 11.94 10.20 -12.20
C GLY A 8 10.58 9.61 -11.88
N CYS A 9 9.50 10.24 -12.34
CA CYS A 9 8.13 9.83 -12.06
C CYS A 9 7.44 9.27 -13.30
N ILE A 10 6.84 8.08 -13.22
CA ILE A 10 6.01 7.51 -14.28
C ILE A 10 4.56 7.43 -13.82
N GLY A 11 3.68 8.12 -14.55
CA GLY A 11 2.27 8.26 -14.27
C GLY A 11 1.87 9.70 -13.97
N SER A 12 0.61 10.03 -14.24
CA SER A 12 0.02 11.37 -14.03
C SER A 12 -1.38 11.29 -13.41
N GLY A 13 -1.69 10.13 -12.80
CA GLY A 13 -2.95 9.89 -12.10
C GLY A 13 -2.97 10.48 -10.69
N PHE A 14 -4.09 10.27 -9.99
CA PHE A 14 -4.33 10.76 -8.63
C PHE A 14 -3.16 10.49 -7.67
N ILE A 15 -2.67 9.26 -7.60
CA ILE A 15 -1.59 8.91 -6.66
C ILE A 15 -0.33 9.71 -6.94
N MET A 16 0.09 9.82 -8.20
CA MET A 16 1.28 10.58 -8.56
C MET A 16 1.07 12.07 -8.37
N LYS A 17 -0.03 12.61 -8.95
CA LYS A 17 -0.30 14.06 -8.98
C LYS A 17 -0.62 14.64 -7.61
N ASP A 18 -1.53 13.98 -6.88
CA ASP A 18 -2.14 14.56 -5.67
C ASP A 18 -1.55 13.99 -4.36
N CYS A 19 -0.78 12.90 -4.41
CA CYS A 19 -0.21 12.27 -3.23
C CYS A 19 1.33 12.25 -3.25
N GLN A 20 1.96 11.51 -4.16
CA GLN A 20 3.42 11.28 -4.14
C GLN A 20 4.22 12.56 -4.37
N ILE A 21 3.98 13.26 -5.47
CA ILE A 21 4.72 14.49 -5.77
C ILE A 21 4.54 15.56 -4.68
N PRO A 22 3.32 15.87 -4.17
CA PRO A 22 3.16 16.75 -3.02
C PRO A 22 3.94 16.32 -1.78
N ALA A 23 3.92 15.04 -1.44
CA ALA A 23 4.69 14.48 -0.34
C ALA A 23 6.20 14.68 -0.52
N TYR A 24 6.71 14.38 -1.72
CA TYR A 24 8.14 14.53 -2.04
C TYR A 24 8.60 15.98 -1.93
N LYS A 25 7.79 16.91 -2.44
CA LYS A 25 8.08 18.34 -2.34
C LYS A 25 8.09 18.83 -0.90
N SER A 26 7.12 18.43 -0.09
CA SER A 26 7.06 18.79 1.33
C SER A 26 8.28 18.27 2.11
N ALA A 27 8.77 17.07 1.74
CA ALA A 27 9.96 16.46 2.33
C ALA A 27 11.29 17.03 1.75
N GLY A 28 11.24 17.81 0.69
CA GLY A 28 12.42 18.35 -0.02
C GLY A 28 13.15 17.29 -0.84
N PHE A 29 12.46 16.27 -1.34
CA PHE A 29 13.02 15.31 -2.31
C PHE A 29 13.01 15.89 -3.71
N HIS A 30 13.99 15.51 -4.50
CA HIS A 30 14.24 16.11 -5.83
C HIS A 30 13.54 15.32 -6.94
N VAL A 31 12.35 15.75 -7.35
CA VAL A 31 11.68 15.25 -8.55
C VAL A 31 12.27 15.92 -9.78
N SER A 32 12.99 15.17 -10.62
CA SER A 32 13.75 15.70 -11.77
C SER A 32 12.97 15.64 -13.08
N CYS A 33 12.14 14.63 -13.27
CA CYS A 33 11.41 14.45 -14.52
C CYS A 33 10.13 13.62 -14.35
N ILE A 34 9.27 13.69 -15.36
CA ILE A 34 8.03 12.93 -15.41
C ILE A 34 7.73 12.46 -16.84
N ALA A 35 7.16 11.26 -16.96
CA ALA A 35 6.52 10.76 -18.17
C ALA A 35 5.20 10.07 -17.85
N SER A 36 4.30 10.02 -18.81
CA SER A 36 3.03 9.29 -18.68
C SER A 36 2.55 8.86 -20.07
N ARG A 37 1.67 7.87 -20.12
CA ARG A 37 0.96 7.51 -21.37
C ARG A 37 0.26 8.69 -22.01
N SER A 38 -0.23 9.66 -21.24
CA SER A 38 -0.75 10.93 -21.71
C SER A 38 0.26 12.03 -21.46
N LYS A 39 0.96 12.48 -22.51
CA LYS A 39 1.93 13.58 -22.45
C LYS A 39 1.29 14.86 -21.91
N ASP A 40 0.07 15.18 -22.33
CA ASP A 40 -0.60 16.43 -21.92
C ASP A 40 -0.89 16.42 -20.41
N LYS A 41 -1.34 15.29 -19.85
CA LYS A 41 -1.50 15.13 -18.40
C LYS A 41 -0.16 15.21 -17.66
N ALA A 42 0.92 14.66 -18.22
CA ALA A 42 2.25 14.78 -17.63
C ALA A 42 2.71 16.25 -17.61
N LYS A 43 2.47 17.01 -18.69
CA LYS A 43 2.75 18.45 -18.75
C LYS A 43 1.95 19.25 -17.72
N GLU A 44 0.66 18.95 -17.56
CA GLU A 44 -0.19 19.58 -16.54
C GLU A 44 0.38 19.34 -15.14
N VAL A 45 0.73 18.09 -14.82
CA VAL A 45 1.34 17.74 -13.52
C VAL A 45 2.68 18.44 -13.32
N ALA A 46 3.52 18.45 -14.35
CA ALA A 46 4.83 19.13 -14.30
C ALA A 46 4.69 20.64 -14.05
N LEU A 47 3.75 21.29 -14.72
CA LEU A 47 3.47 22.72 -14.52
C LEU A 47 2.99 23.01 -13.09
N ASN A 48 2.02 22.23 -12.60
CA ASN A 48 1.44 22.41 -11.26
C ASN A 48 2.46 22.18 -10.14
N HIS A 49 3.44 21.32 -10.40
CA HIS A 49 4.43 20.93 -9.41
C HIS A 49 5.86 21.39 -9.73
N ASN A 50 6.05 22.24 -10.73
CA ASN A 50 7.37 22.77 -11.14
C ASN A 50 8.41 21.63 -11.38
N ILE A 51 8.02 20.57 -12.10
CA ILE A 51 8.94 19.50 -12.51
C ILE A 51 9.67 19.98 -13.78
N PRO A 52 11.02 20.00 -13.81
CA PRO A 52 11.75 20.68 -14.86
C PRO A 52 11.68 19.99 -16.23
N VAL A 53 11.54 18.65 -16.26
CA VAL A 53 11.60 17.89 -17.51
C VAL A 53 10.37 17.00 -17.68
N VAL A 54 9.76 17.06 -18.85
CA VAL A 54 8.66 16.19 -19.28
C VAL A 54 9.08 15.47 -20.55
N TYR A 55 9.10 14.14 -20.49
CA TYR A 55 9.39 13.30 -21.66
C TYR A 55 8.13 13.02 -22.47
N ASP A 56 8.29 12.82 -23.78
CA ASP A 56 7.20 12.58 -24.70
C ASP A 56 6.58 11.20 -24.55
N SER A 57 7.38 10.24 -24.07
CA SER A 57 6.97 8.87 -23.77
C SER A 57 7.71 8.30 -22.56
N ILE A 58 7.20 7.20 -22.03
CA ILE A 58 7.85 6.43 -20.96
C ILE A 58 9.18 5.86 -21.49
N ASP A 59 9.19 5.31 -22.68
CA ASP A 59 10.38 4.72 -23.29
C ASP A 59 11.50 5.77 -23.46
N GLU A 60 11.18 6.96 -23.95
CA GLU A 60 12.13 8.08 -24.04
C GLU A 60 12.72 8.46 -22.67
N MET A 61 11.87 8.53 -21.64
CA MET A 61 12.32 8.82 -20.28
C MET A 61 13.24 7.73 -19.75
N LEU A 62 12.94 6.46 -19.99
CA LEU A 62 13.74 5.35 -19.50
C LEU A 62 15.11 5.31 -20.17
N GLU A 63 15.21 5.64 -21.46
CA GLU A 63 16.44 5.63 -22.23
C GLU A 63 17.33 6.87 -21.97
N HIS A 64 16.72 8.06 -21.86
CA HIS A 64 17.42 9.34 -21.84
C HIS A 64 17.28 10.12 -20.54
N GLY A 65 16.45 9.65 -19.60
CA GLY A 65 16.18 10.35 -18.36
C GLY A 65 17.37 10.43 -17.40
N ASP A 66 17.53 11.58 -16.76
CA ASP A 66 18.54 11.78 -15.72
C ASP A 66 17.90 11.64 -14.34
N PHE A 67 17.83 10.38 -13.89
CA PHE A 67 17.32 10.00 -12.57
C PHE A 67 18.10 8.82 -11.99
N ASP A 68 18.15 8.74 -10.66
CA ASP A 68 18.72 7.64 -9.87
C ASP A 68 17.64 6.68 -9.39
N ILE A 69 16.46 7.24 -9.12
CA ILE A 69 15.30 6.56 -8.53
C ILE A 69 14.13 6.69 -9.49
N LEU A 70 13.41 5.60 -9.68
CA LEU A 70 12.20 5.59 -10.48
C LEU A 70 10.99 5.36 -9.58
N ASP A 71 10.01 6.25 -9.65
CA ASP A 71 8.72 6.11 -8.98
C ASP A 71 7.63 5.81 -10.01
N ILE A 72 6.95 4.68 -9.84
CA ILE A 72 5.96 4.17 -10.81
C ILE A 72 4.58 4.17 -10.16
N ALA A 73 3.65 4.99 -10.69
CA ALA A 73 2.25 5.03 -10.26
C ALA A 73 1.30 4.90 -11.45
N VAL A 74 1.18 3.68 -11.93
CA VAL A 74 0.32 3.28 -13.05
C VAL A 74 -0.65 2.18 -12.61
N PRO A 75 -1.68 1.85 -13.41
CA PRO A 75 -2.51 0.66 -13.16
C PRO A 75 -1.65 -0.61 -13.03
N PRO A 76 -2.01 -1.55 -12.15
CA PRO A 76 -1.15 -2.69 -11.80
C PRO A 76 -0.78 -3.58 -12.99
N GLU A 77 -1.64 -3.67 -13.99
CA GLU A 77 -1.39 -4.47 -15.20
C GLU A 77 -0.25 -3.91 -16.08
N ALA A 78 -0.03 -2.59 -16.05
CA ALA A 78 1.03 -1.95 -16.84
C ALA A 78 2.38 -1.91 -16.10
N GLN A 79 2.38 -2.05 -14.78
CA GLN A 79 3.58 -1.86 -13.95
C GLN A 79 4.70 -2.87 -14.23
N PRO A 80 4.43 -4.19 -14.40
CA PRO A 80 5.48 -5.18 -14.65
C PRO A 80 6.31 -4.88 -15.90
N GLU A 81 5.68 -4.56 -17.01
CA GLU A 81 6.37 -4.22 -18.26
C GLU A 81 7.28 -3.00 -18.08
N ILE A 82 6.79 -1.96 -17.39
CA ILE A 82 7.56 -0.73 -17.16
C ILE A 82 8.79 -1.02 -16.28
N ILE A 83 8.65 -1.84 -15.23
CA ILE A 83 9.77 -2.23 -14.39
C ILE A 83 10.84 -2.97 -15.21
N MET A 84 10.43 -3.96 -16.02
CA MET A 84 11.38 -4.72 -16.83
C MET A 84 12.10 -3.84 -17.86
N LYS A 85 11.39 -2.95 -18.54
CA LYS A 85 12.00 -1.96 -19.46
C LYS A 85 12.97 -1.02 -18.73
N ALA A 86 12.62 -0.56 -17.52
CA ALA A 86 13.50 0.30 -16.74
C ALA A 86 14.83 -0.38 -16.38
N LEU A 87 14.78 -1.67 -16.03
CA LEU A 87 15.96 -2.48 -15.72
C LEU A 87 16.87 -2.72 -16.95
N GLU A 88 16.32 -2.67 -18.15
CA GLU A 88 17.06 -2.86 -19.40
C GLU A 88 17.64 -1.55 -19.95
N GLN A 89 16.88 -0.46 -19.88
CA GLN A 89 17.19 0.78 -20.60
C GLN A 89 17.87 1.84 -19.72
N SER A 90 17.56 1.89 -18.40
CA SER A 90 18.00 2.99 -17.54
C SER A 90 19.38 2.75 -16.96
N LYS A 91 20.39 3.49 -17.43
CA LYS A 91 21.82 3.28 -17.11
C LYS A 91 22.22 3.66 -15.69
N LYS A 92 21.48 4.59 -15.04
CA LYS A 92 21.81 5.13 -13.69
C LYS A 92 20.86 4.64 -12.61
N LEU A 93 19.91 3.77 -12.95
CA LEU A 93 18.87 3.32 -12.04
C LEU A 93 19.45 2.57 -10.84
N ARG A 94 19.14 3.04 -9.65
CA ARG A 94 19.59 2.49 -8.37
C ARG A 94 18.44 1.94 -7.53
N GLY A 95 17.24 2.50 -7.70
CA GLY A 95 16.08 2.07 -6.94
C GLY A 95 14.77 2.33 -7.67
N ILE A 96 13.79 1.49 -7.41
CA ILE A 96 12.42 1.59 -7.91
C ILE A 96 11.46 1.61 -6.73
N LEU A 97 10.56 2.60 -6.68
CA LEU A 97 9.36 2.57 -5.86
C LEU A 97 8.19 2.16 -6.76
N ALA A 98 7.77 0.91 -6.64
CA ALA A 98 6.62 0.38 -7.37
C ALA A 98 5.33 0.67 -6.60
N GLN A 99 4.22 0.92 -7.29
CA GLN A 99 2.92 1.02 -6.66
C GLN A 99 2.41 -0.37 -6.21
N LYS A 100 1.59 -0.39 -5.16
CA LYS A 100 0.87 -1.60 -4.77
C LYS A 100 -0.39 -1.78 -5.66
N PRO A 101 -0.77 -3.04 -5.97
CA PRO A 101 0.04 -4.25 -5.81
C PRO A 101 1.26 -4.22 -6.72
N LEU A 102 2.35 -4.88 -6.31
CA LEU A 102 3.54 -5.03 -7.16
C LEU A 102 3.20 -5.74 -8.48
N ALA A 103 2.36 -6.76 -8.38
CA ALA A 103 1.73 -7.47 -9.50
C ALA A 103 0.39 -8.06 -9.04
N MET A 104 -0.39 -8.56 -9.97
CA MET A 104 -1.69 -9.20 -9.72
C MET A 104 -1.58 -10.70 -9.42
N ASP A 105 -0.37 -11.26 -9.43
CA ASP A 105 -0.06 -12.64 -9.09
C ASP A 105 1.35 -12.77 -8.51
N LEU A 106 1.59 -13.84 -7.75
CA LEU A 106 2.83 -14.08 -7.04
C LEU A 106 4.00 -14.41 -7.99
N LEU A 107 3.74 -15.14 -9.07
CA LEU A 107 4.78 -15.52 -10.03
C LEU A 107 5.36 -14.27 -10.72
N THR A 108 4.50 -13.40 -11.19
CA THR A 108 4.92 -12.12 -11.78
C THR A 108 5.68 -11.27 -10.75
N ALA A 109 5.19 -11.18 -9.51
CA ALA A 109 5.88 -10.45 -8.45
C ALA A 109 7.29 -11.03 -8.17
N LYS A 110 7.44 -12.36 -8.07
CA LYS A 110 8.74 -13.03 -7.92
C LYS A 110 9.69 -12.71 -9.07
N ASN A 111 9.21 -12.73 -10.30
CA ASN A 111 10.02 -12.41 -11.47
C ASN A 111 10.56 -10.99 -11.42
N LEU A 112 9.74 -10.01 -11.01
CA LEU A 112 10.16 -8.62 -10.84
C LEU A 112 11.21 -8.45 -9.75
N VAL A 113 10.99 -9.07 -8.59
CA VAL A 113 11.95 -9.05 -7.48
C VAL A 113 13.30 -9.63 -7.90
N ASN A 114 13.28 -10.78 -8.57
CA ASN A 114 14.51 -11.44 -9.05
C ASN A 114 15.21 -10.60 -10.11
N ALA A 115 14.49 -10.01 -11.05
CA ALA A 115 15.08 -9.13 -12.07
C ALA A 115 15.75 -7.91 -11.45
N CYS A 116 15.12 -7.25 -10.47
CA CYS A 116 15.71 -6.15 -9.73
C CYS A 116 17.01 -6.57 -8.99
N LYS A 117 17.00 -7.72 -8.33
CA LYS A 117 18.19 -8.28 -7.66
C LYS A 117 19.33 -8.54 -8.64
N GLN A 118 19.06 -9.17 -9.77
CA GLN A 118 20.05 -9.45 -10.81
C GLN A 118 20.71 -8.18 -11.35
N LYS A 119 19.97 -7.08 -11.39
CA LYS A 119 20.47 -5.76 -11.82
C LYS A 119 21.01 -4.90 -10.67
N SER A 120 21.01 -5.42 -9.44
CA SER A 120 21.41 -4.66 -8.24
C SER A 120 20.63 -3.36 -8.05
N VAL A 121 19.34 -3.37 -8.43
CA VAL A 121 18.41 -2.26 -8.23
C VAL A 121 17.55 -2.54 -7.00
N THR A 122 17.53 -1.60 -6.05
CA THR A 122 16.71 -1.72 -4.84
C THR A 122 15.24 -1.57 -5.19
N LEU A 123 14.42 -2.59 -4.95
CA LEU A 123 12.97 -2.54 -5.16
C LEU A 123 12.25 -2.31 -3.84
N ALA A 124 11.46 -1.25 -3.78
CA ALA A 124 10.50 -0.99 -2.71
C ALA A 124 9.08 -0.94 -3.28
N VAL A 125 8.10 -1.36 -2.49
CA VAL A 125 6.68 -1.33 -2.87
C VAL A 125 5.94 -0.34 -1.99
N ASN A 126 5.09 0.49 -2.57
CA ASN A 126 4.42 1.61 -1.91
C ASN A 126 3.28 1.14 -0.99
N GLN A 127 3.63 0.37 0.06
CA GLN A 127 2.74 -0.02 1.15
C GLN A 127 2.57 1.15 2.13
N ASN A 128 1.97 2.22 1.63
CA ASN A 128 1.92 3.51 2.32
C ASN A 128 1.12 3.50 3.63
N MET A 129 0.18 2.58 3.83
CA MET A 129 -0.58 2.49 5.07
C MET A 129 0.30 2.17 6.28
N ARG A 130 1.45 1.48 6.13
CA ARG A 130 2.44 1.30 7.20
C ARG A 130 2.98 2.63 7.75
N PHE A 131 2.91 3.71 6.96
CA PHE A 131 3.42 5.04 7.31
C PHE A 131 2.34 6.02 7.78
N ASP A 132 1.09 5.58 7.89
CA ASP A 132 0.07 6.31 8.62
C ASP A 132 0.45 6.43 10.10
N GLN A 133 0.24 7.61 10.71
CA GLN A 133 0.66 7.87 12.07
C GLN A 133 0.01 6.93 13.07
N SER A 134 -1.29 6.63 12.92
CA SER A 134 -1.98 5.72 13.82
C SER A 134 -1.42 4.29 13.73
N VAL A 135 -1.09 3.83 12.53
CA VAL A 135 -0.49 2.51 12.28
C VAL A 135 0.92 2.42 12.87
N ARG A 136 1.74 3.47 12.74
CA ARG A 136 3.08 3.56 13.33
C ARG A 136 3.06 3.58 14.85
N VAL A 137 2.17 4.37 15.45
CA VAL A 137 2.02 4.43 16.90
C VAL A 137 1.50 3.09 17.44
N ALA A 138 0.54 2.45 16.78
CA ALA A 138 0.09 1.10 17.13
C ALA A 138 1.26 0.11 17.12
N LYS A 139 2.13 0.12 16.08
CA LYS A 139 3.33 -0.72 16.04
C LYS A 139 4.29 -0.45 17.22
N SER A 140 4.44 0.81 17.61
CA SER A 140 5.28 1.18 18.75
C SER A 140 4.70 0.64 20.07
N LEU A 141 3.37 0.68 20.25
CA LEU A 141 2.71 0.08 21.41
C LEU A 141 2.92 -1.44 21.47
N LEU A 142 2.78 -2.13 20.34
CA LEU A 142 3.06 -3.56 20.21
C LEU A 142 4.51 -3.89 20.57
N ASN A 143 5.47 -3.19 19.97
CA ASN A 143 6.90 -3.41 20.21
C ASN A 143 7.33 -3.11 21.64
N SER A 144 6.63 -2.20 22.33
CA SER A 144 6.91 -1.87 23.74
C SER A 144 6.35 -2.88 24.74
N GLY A 145 5.57 -3.87 24.28
CA GLY A 145 4.90 -4.84 25.15
C GLY A 145 3.75 -4.27 26.00
N LYS A 146 3.38 -3.00 25.83
CA LYS A 146 2.34 -2.35 26.63
C LYS A 146 0.97 -3.00 26.52
N LEU A 147 0.69 -3.64 25.39
CA LEU A 147 -0.57 -4.34 25.18
C LEU A 147 -0.53 -5.81 25.66
N GLY A 148 0.64 -6.32 26.05
CA GLY A 148 0.84 -7.73 26.40
C GLY A 148 0.80 -8.65 25.16
N ASP A 149 0.43 -9.92 25.37
CA ASP A 149 0.22 -10.88 24.27
C ASP A 149 -1.03 -10.53 23.49
N ILE A 150 -0.92 -10.43 22.19
CA ILE A 150 -2.05 -10.02 21.35
C ILE A 150 -3.03 -11.18 21.18
N VAL A 151 -4.30 -10.86 21.40
CA VAL A 151 -5.43 -11.79 21.31
C VAL A 151 -6.21 -11.57 20.02
N LEU A 152 -6.54 -10.32 19.73
CA LEU A 152 -7.39 -9.95 18.58
C LEU A 152 -6.91 -8.69 17.91
N ALA A 153 -6.93 -8.67 16.57
CA ALA A 153 -6.80 -7.47 15.76
C ALA A 153 -7.90 -7.43 14.69
N THR A 154 -8.47 -6.26 14.43
CA THR A 154 -9.48 -6.08 13.38
C THR A 154 -9.20 -4.83 12.55
N ILE A 155 -9.51 -4.90 11.26
CA ILE A 155 -9.60 -3.75 10.36
C ILE A 155 -10.89 -3.85 9.57
N GLU A 156 -11.64 -2.76 9.51
CA GLU A 156 -12.89 -2.68 8.77
C GLU A 156 -12.81 -1.53 7.77
N MET A 157 -13.27 -1.75 6.54
CA MET A 157 -13.24 -0.72 5.53
C MET A 157 -14.48 -0.68 4.66
N ARG A 158 -14.94 0.55 4.41
CA ARG A 158 -15.77 0.91 3.28
C ARG A 158 -15.07 1.92 2.40
N ALA A 159 -14.89 1.58 1.14
CA ALA A 159 -14.27 2.45 0.15
C ALA A 159 -14.79 2.13 -1.25
N ILE A 160 -14.66 3.09 -2.15
CA ILE A 160 -15.14 2.97 -3.53
C ILE A 160 -13.93 2.99 -4.47
N PRO A 161 -13.15 1.88 -4.60
CA PRO A 161 -11.95 1.87 -5.43
C PRO A 161 -12.25 2.01 -6.92
N HIS A 162 -13.46 1.68 -7.33
CA HIS A 162 -13.92 1.72 -8.73
C HIS A 162 -14.30 3.11 -9.23
N TRP A 163 -14.14 4.18 -8.43
CA TRP A 163 -14.23 5.55 -8.97
C TRP A 163 -13.17 5.81 -10.04
N MET A 164 -12.09 5.03 -10.03
CA MET A 164 -11.08 5.01 -11.08
C MET A 164 -11.55 4.05 -12.20
N PRO A 165 -11.79 4.51 -13.45
CA PRO A 165 -12.38 3.67 -14.49
C PRO A 165 -11.60 2.38 -14.79
N TRP A 166 -10.27 2.41 -14.68
CA TRP A 166 -9.44 1.22 -14.90
C TRP A 166 -9.72 0.10 -13.88
N ALA A 167 -10.11 0.46 -12.65
CA ALA A 167 -10.38 -0.52 -11.61
C ALA A 167 -11.64 -1.36 -11.90
N GLN A 168 -12.58 -0.84 -12.67
CA GLN A 168 -13.79 -1.57 -13.07
C GLN A 168 -13.49 -2.73 -14.02
N GLY A 169 -12.30 -2.78 -14.62
CA GLY A 169 -11.85 -3.91 -15.45
C GLY A 169 -11.22 -5.06 -14.66
N LEU A 170 -10.97 -4.88 -13.36
CA LEU A 170 -10.30 -5.89 -12.55
C LEU A 170 -11.28 -6.98 -12.11
N LYS A 171 -10.84 -8.25 -12.25
CA LYS A 171 -11.59 -9.39 -11.74
C LYS A 171 -11.61 -9.41 -10.21
N SER A 172 -10.46 -9.17 -9.57
CA SER A 172 -10.31 -9.01 -8.11
C SER A 172 -10.12 -7.52 -7.81
N LEU A 173 -11.15 -6.90 -7.28
CA LEU A 173 -11.21 -5.47 -7.02
C LEU A 173 -10.81 -5.15 -5.58
N SER A 174 -11.40 -5.84 -4.60
CA SER A 174 -11.16 -5.55 -3.19
C SER A 174 -9.81 -6.07 -2.72
N THR A 175 -9.53 -7.36 -2.92
CA THR A 175 -8.38 -8.02 -2.33
C THR A 175 -7.05 -7.37 -2.73
N PHE A 176 -6.81 -7.14 -4.01
CA PHE A 176 -5.54 -6.58 -4.49
C PHE A 176 -5.48 -5.05 -4.50
N ILE A 177 -6.62 -4.35 -4.46
CA ILE A 177 -6.61 -2.88 -4.49
C ILE A 177 -6.81 -2.27 -3.11
N MET A 178 -7.63 -2.88 -2.24
CA MET A 178 -7.99 -2.33 -0.94
C MET A 178 -7.52 -3.21 0.22
N SER A 179 -7.93 -4.48 0.27
CA SER A 179 -7.57 -5.39 1.37
C SER A 179 -6.06 -5.63 1.50
N ILE A 180 -5.31 -5.48 0.41
CA ILE A 180 -3.84 -5.55 0.43
C ILE A 180 -3.22 -4.60 1.46
N HIS A 181 -3.81 -3.43 1.69
CA HIS A 181 -3.37 -2.50 2.73
C HIS A 181 -3.56 -3.09 4.13
N HIS A 182 -4.68 -3.78 4.36
CA HIS A 182 -4.99 -4.39 5.66
C HIS A 182 -4.17 -5.64 5.90
N LEU A 183 -4.05 -6.52 4.89
CA LEU A 183 -3.23 -7.72 4.94
C LEU A 183 -1.75 -7.36 5.23
N ASP A 184 -1.25 -6.33 4.56
CA ASP A 184 0.09 -5.80 4.81
C ASP A 184 0.23 -5.17 6.20
N THR A 185 -0.78 -4.45 6.68
CA THR A 185 -0.79 -3.85 8.01
C THR A 185 -0.82 -4.93 9.11
N PHE A 186 -1.61 -5.99 8.96
CA PHE A 186 -1.58 -7.12 9.89
C PHE A 186 -0.21 -7.81 9.91
N ARG A 187 0.42 -8.00 8.75
CA ARG A 187 1.79 -8.50 8.69
C ARG A 187 2.79 -7.56 9.39
N TYR A 188 2.65 -6.28 9.19
CA TYR A 188 3.47 -5.27 9.84
C TYR A 188 3.31 -5.29 11.37
N TRP A 189 2.10 -5.45 11.87
CA TRP A 189 1.81 -5.48 13.31
C TRP A 189 2.17 -6.80 13.96
N LEU A 190 1.74 -7.92 13.40
CA LEU A 190 1.70 -9.24 14.04
C LEU A 190 2.65 -10.28 13.42
N GLY A 191 3.30 -9.95 12.31
CA GLY A 191 4.07 -10.91 11.53
C GLY A 191 3.22 -11.67 10.51
N ASN A 192 3.77 -12.73 9.93
CA ASN A 192 3.07 -13.52 8.92
C ASN A 192 2.07 -14.48 9.57
N PRO A 193 0.83 -14.53 9.09
CA PRO A 193 -0.14 -15.54 9.57
C PRO A 193 0.18 -16.94 9.04
N ASN A 194 -0.20 -17.95 9.81
CA ASN A 194 -0.05 -19.35 9.44
C ASN A 194 -1.16 -19.84 8.53
N LEU A 195 -2.39 -19.38 8.79
CA LEU A 195 -3.57 -19.75 8.02
C LEU A 195 -4.45 -18.56 7.75
N VAL A 196 -5.14 -18.61 6.61
CA VAL A 196 -6.21 -17.70 6.25
C VAL A 196 -7.48 -18.47 5.88
N PHE A 197 -8.62 -17.96 6.36
CA PHE A 197 -9.97 -18.35 5.93
C PHE A 197 -10.64 -17.12 5.34
N ALA A 198 -11.26 -17.24 4.17
CA ALA A 198 -11.90 -16.11 3.52
C ALA A 198 -13.22 -16.49 2.85
N SER A 199 -14.10 -15.49 2.75
CA SER A 199 -15.33 -15.53 1.98
C SER A 199 -15.47 -14.23 1.19
N THR A 200 -15.58 -14.36 -0.12
CA THR A 200 -15.75 -13.23 -1.01
C THR A 200 -16.97 -13.40 -1.89
N THR A 201 -17.57 -12.30 -2.28
CA THR A 201 -18.66 -12.29 -3.26
C THR A 201 -18.66 -11.00 -4.07
N LYS A 202 -19.22 -11.08 -5.28
CA LYS A 202 -19.55 -9.88 -6.04
C LYS A 202 -20.52 -9.02 -5.23
N ASP A 203 -20.29 -7.72 -5.19
CA ASP A 203 -21.26 -6.79 -4.63
C ASP A 203 -22.43 -6.61 -5.62
N PRO A 204 -23.66 -7.04 -5.26
CA PRO A 204 -24.81 -6.92 -6.14
C PRO A 204 -25.27 -5.48 -6.39
N ARG A 205 -24.77 -4.55 -5.59
CA ARG A 205 -25.07 -3.11 -5.67
C ARG A 205 -24.25 -2.39 -6.74
N THR A 206 -23.17 -3.02 -7.23
CA THR A 206 -22.32 -2.50 -8.31
C THR A 206 -22.75 -3.01 -9.68
N LYS A 207 -22.48 -2.24 -10.75
CA LYS A 207 -22.94 -2.54 -12.11
C LYS A 207 -21.89 -3.24 -13.01
N PHE A 208 -20.65 -3.38 -12.56
CA PHE A 208 -19.55 -4.01 -13.30
C PHE A 208 -19.20 -5.39 -12.71
N SER A 209 -18.46 -6.19 -13.49
CA SER A 209 -18.11 -7.57 -13.10
C SER A 209 -16.87 -7.59 -12.20
N HIS A 210 -16.95 -8.29 -11.06
CA HIS A 210 -15.84 -8.58 -10.16
C HIS A 210 -16.23 -9.75 -9.24
N THR A 211 -15.28 -10.28 -8.48
CA THR A 211 -15.50 -11.49 -7.66
C THR A 211 -15.50 -11.23 -6.15
N ASP A 212 -14.99 -10.09 -5.70
CA ASP A 212 -14.64 -9.82 -4.29
C ASP A 212 -15.02 -8.40 -3.82
N GLY A 213 -16.15 -7.88 -4.28
CA GLY A 213 -16.66 -6.57 -3.83
C GLY A 213 -17.04 -6.54 -2.36
N VAL A 214 -17.45 -7.68 -1.80
CA VAL A 214 -17.53 -7.93 -0.36
C VAL A 214 -16.50 -8.99 -0.03
N ASN A 215 -15.57 -8.67 0.86
CA ASN A 215 -14.45 -9.53 1.23
C ASN A 215 -14.34 -9.63 2.76
N LEU A 216 -14.44 -10.85 3.28
CA LEU A 216 -14.28 -11.16 4.70
C LEU A 216 -13.17 -12.19 4.86
N TYR A 217 -12.27 -11.98 5.82
CA TYR A 217 -11.23 -12.98 6.12
C TYR A 217 -10.81 -12.98 7.58
N ILE A 218 -10.27 -14.13 8.02
CA ILE A 218 -9.69 -14.39 9.33
C ILE A 218 -8.27 -14.88 9.11
N LEU A 219 -7.33 -14.36 9.90
CA LEU A 219 -5.93 -14.77 9.93
C LEU A 219 -5.62 -15.42 11.27
N GLU A 220 -4.95 -16.57 11.23
CA GLU A 220 -4.48 -17.29 12.42
C GLU A 220 -2.96 -17.22 12.53
N TYR A 221 -2.49 -17.02 13.76
CA TYR A 221 -1.07 -16.93 14.11
C TYR A 221 -0.67 -17.99 15.11
N ASP A 222 0.56 -18.51 15.03
CA ASP A 222 1.11 -19.48 16.00
C ASP A 222 1.14 -18.95 17.43
N SER A 223 1.23 -17.62 17.59
CA SER A 223 1.12 -16.97 18.90
C SER A 223 -0.24 -17.14 19.59
N GLY A 224 -1.24 -17.68 18.88
CA GLY A 224 -2.62 -17.74 19.33
C GLY A 224 -3.45 -16.52 18.94
N ALA A 225 -2.84 -15.44 18.46
CA ALA A 225 -3.56 -14.26 18.00
C ALA A 225 -4.50 -14.58 16.81
N ARG A 226 -5.57 -13.82 16.71
CA ARG A 226 -6.49 -13.83 15.58
C ARG A 226 -6.63 -12.42 15.03
N ALA A 227 -6.61 -12.31 13.70
CA ALA A 227 -6.95 -11.06 13.04
C ALA A 227 -8.10 -11.28 12.07
N SER A 228 -8.92 -10.26 11.87
CA SER A 228 -10.01 -10.32 10.90
C SER A 228 -10.23 -8.97 10.23
N SER A 229 -10.72 -9.03 9.00
CA SER A 229 -11.15 -7.85 8.27
C SER A 229 -12.42 -8.14 7.49
N TRP A 230 -13.19 -7.10 7.26
CA TRP A 230 -14.15 -7.07 6.17
C TRP A 230 -13.99 -5.77 5.37
N ASP A 231 -14.13 -5.90 4.06
CA ASP A 231 -14.05 -4.82 3.11
C ASP A 231 -15.32 -4.79 2.25
N ASP A 232 -15.87 -3.60 2.04
CA ASP A 232 -17.07 -3.38 1.24
C ASP A 232 -16.81 -2.23 0.27
N VAL A 233 -17.06 -2.46 -1.02
CA VAL A 233 -16.87 -1.45 -2.08
C VAL A 233 -18.05 -0.52 -2.26
N TRP A 234 -19.00 -0.53 -1.36
CA TRP A 234 -20.21 0.29 -1.40
C TRP A 234 -20.31 1.23 -0.19
N ALA A 235 -20.69 2.45 -0.41
CA ALA A 235 -20.65 3.51 0.60
C ALA A 235 -22.00 3.90 1.20
N GLY A 236 -23.07 3.16 0.90
CA GLY A 236 -24.39 3.43 1.47
C GLY A 236 -25.50 3.62 0.41
N PRO A 237 -26.77 3.66 0.82
CA PRO A 237 -27.93 3.59 -0.09
C PRO A 237 -28.24 4.89 -0.83
N ALA A 238 -27.68 6.02 -0.41
CA ALA A 238 -28.05 7.31 -0.97
C ALA A 238 -27.59 7.45 -2.43
N LYS A 239 -26.36 7.03 -2.72
CA LYS A 239 -25.78 7.10 -4.06
C LYS A 239 -24.50 6.27 -4.12
N GLU A 240 -24.36 5.40 -5.11
CA GLU A 240 -23.06 4.77 -5.41
C GLU A 240 -22.04 5.87 -5.72
N GLY A 241 -20.90 5.84 -5.04
CA GLY A 241 -19.86 6.87 -5.15
C GLY A 241 -20.08 8.11 -4.26
N ALA A 242 -21.17 8.18 -3.52
CA ALA A 242 -21.34 9.21 -2.49
C ALA A 242 -20.49 8.87 -1.27
N GLY A 243 -19.61 9.65 -0.81
CA GLY A 243 -18.70 9.35 0.29
C GLY A 243 -19.29 9.37 1.70
N GLU A 244 -20.57 9.12 1.87
CA GLU A 244 -21.29 9.37 3.14
C GLU A 244 -20.93 8.37 4.24
N ASP A 245 -20.58 7.11 3.91
CA ASP A 245 -20.20 6.08 4.89
C ASP A 245 -18.87 5.39 4.51
N ILE A 246 -17.91 6.17 4.03
CA ILE A 246 -16.56 5.69 3.78
C ILE A 246 -15.74 5.79 5.06
N TYR A 247 -15.06 4.71 5.44
CA TYR A 247 -14.16 4.69 6.59
C TYR A 247 -13.16 3.56 6.53
N ILE A 248 -12.08 3.70 7.31
CA ILE A 248 -11.19 2.62 7.73
C ILE A 248 -11.07 2.72 9.25
N ARG A 249 -11.44 1.66 9.96
CA ARG A 249 -11.34 1.54 11.42
C ARG A 249 -10.52 0.32 11.78
N TRP A 250 -9.75 0.42 12.86
CA TRP A 250 -8.96 -0.70 13.33
C TRP A 250 -8.97 -0.82 14.84
N ARG A 251 -8.66 -2.02 15.34
CA ARG A 251 -8.60 -2.36 16.76
C ARG A 251 -7.55 -3.43 16.99
N ILE A 252 -6.83 -3.34 18.12
CA ILE A 252 -5.88 -4.33 18.61
C ILE A 252 -6.16 -4.53 20.10
N GLU A 253 -6.30 -5.77 20.52
CA GLU A 253 -6.53 -6.17 21.91
C GLU A 253 -5.48 -7.18 22.34
N GLY A 254 -4.90 -6.94 23.49
CA GLY A 254 -3.95 -7.83 24.13
C GLY A 254 -4.29 -8.08 25.59
N THR A 255 -3.49 -8.89 26.26
CA THR A 255 -3.71 -9.30 27.64
C THR A 255 -3.49 -8.19 28.67
N LEU A 256 -2.76 -7.11 28.30
CA LEU A 256 -2.44 -5.99 29.19
C LEU A 256 -3.02 -4.65 28.72
N GLY A 257 -3.65 -4.60 27.57
CA GLY A 257 -4.19 -3.35 27.06
C GLY A 257 -4.82 -3.50 25.69
N MET A 258 -5.34 -2.39 25.19
CA MET A 258 -5.99 -2.31 23.88
C MET A 258 -5.77 -0.96 23.24
N ALA A 259 -5.78 -0.95 21.91
CA ALA A 259 -5.74 0.23 21.09
C ALA A 259 -6.80 0.15 19.98
N LYS A 260 -7.33 1.29 19.57
CA LYS A 260 -8.27 1.43 18.45
C LYS A 260 -8.02 2.75 17.74
N GLY A 261 -8.42 2.83 16.48
CA GLY A 261 -8.24 4.05 15.72
C GLY A 261 -8.96 4.06 14.38
N THR A 262 -8.75 5.15 13.67
CA THR A 262 -9.28 5.36 12.32
C THR A 262 -8.18 5.86 11.41
N ILE A 263 -8.28 5.58 10.13
CA ILE A 263 -7.43 6.19 9.11
C ILE A 263 -8.14 7.43 8.58
N GLY A 264 -7.49 8.60 8.65
CA GLY A 264 -8.03 9.90 8.31
C GLY A 264 -8.05 10.20 6.80
N TRP A 265 -8.78 9.38 6.04
CA TRP A 265 -8.83 9.48 4.59
C TRP A 265 -10.22 9.85 4.02
N PRO A 266 -11.37 9.50 4.65
CA PRO A 266 -12.67 9.48 3.98
C PRO A 266 -13.15 10.79 3.38
N LYS A 267 -12.67 11.92 3.88
CA LYS A 267 -13.09 13.24 3.38
C LYS A 267 -12.05 13.91 2.47
N TYR A 268 -11.08 13.15 1.98
CA TYR A 268 -10.11 13.71 1.03
C TYR A 268 -10.81 14.50 -0.09
N PRO A 269 -10.36 15.71 -0.48
CA PRO A 269 -9.07 16.33 -0.16
C PRO A 269 -9.02 17.11 1.18
N GLU A 270 -10.09 17.14 1.98
CA GLU A 270 -10.03 17.67 3.34
C GLU A 270 -9.05 16.85 4.18
N LYS A 271 -8.11 17.54 4.83
CA LYS A 271 -7.10 16.88 5.66
C LYS A 271 -7.68 16.56 7.03
N ILE A 272 -7.96 15.30 7.26
CA ILE A 272 -8.41 14.77 8.55
C ILE A 272 -7.34 13.81 9.05
N PRO A 273 -6.67 14.09 10.18
CA PRO A 273 -5.71 13.18 10.77
C PRO A 273 -6.34 11.84 11.18
N SER A 274 -5.57 10.78 11.05
CA SER A 274 -5.91 9.48 11.64
C SER A 274 -6.01 9.60 13.15
N THR A 275 -6.80 8.76 13.79
CA THR A 275 -6.96 8.74 15.25
C THR A 275 -6.37 7.48 15.85
N LEU A 276 -5.96 7.57 17.12
CA LEU A 276 -5.61 6.43 17.95
C LEU A 276 -5.97 6.74 19.39
N GLU A 277 -6.59 5.77 20.05
CA GLU A 277 -6.80 5.75 21.48
C GLU A 277 -6.28 4.43 22.03
N PHE A 278 -5.62 4.45 23.18
CA PHE A 278 -5.19 3.22 23.85
C PHE A 278 -5.35 3.33 25.37
N THR A 279 -5.46 2.18 26.01
CA THR A 279 -5.46 2.03 27.45
C THR A 279 -4.76 0.72 27.84
N THR A 280 -4.18 0.69 29.03
CA THR A 280 -3.54 -0.50 29.60
C THR A 280 -4.10 -0.80 30.98
N VAL A 281 -3.84 -1.99 31.51
CA VAL A 281 -4.26 -2.38 32.86
C VAL A 281 -3.72 -1.43 33.92
N GLY A 282 -2.58 -0.78 33.68
CA GLY A 282 -1.99 0.21 34.59
C GLY A 282 -2.67 1.59 34.57
N ASP A 283 -3.50 1.87 33.58
CA ASP A 283 -4.12 3.19 33.41
C ASP A 283 -5.42 3.38 34.19
N ASN A 284 -5.90 2.35 34.92
CA ASN A 284 -7.14 2.38 35.71
C ASN A 284 -8.36 2.90 34.92
N GLY A 285 -8.49 2.46 33.66
CA GLY A 285 -9.59 2.85 32.78
C GLY A 285 -9.42 4.19 32.06
N LYS A 286 -8.31 4.88 32.25
CA LYS A 286 -8.00 6.10 31.52
C LYS A 286 -7.53 5.75 30.09
N TRP A 287 -8.05 6.48 29.11
CA TRP A 287 -7.63 6.40 27.73
C TRP A 287 -6.62 7.49 27.39
N HIS A 288 -5.64 7.15 26.58
CA HIS A 288 -4.65 8.06 26.02
C HIS A 288 -4.96 8.26 24.54
N SER A 289 -5.00 9.51 24.08
CA SER A 289 -5.33 9.89 22.70
C SER A 289 -4.24 10.83 22.17
N PRO A 290 -3.11 10.29 21.67
CA PRO A 290 -2.07 11.11 21.04
C PRO A 290 -2.62 11.85 19.82
N VAL A 291 -2.09 13.04 19.55
CA VAL A 291 -2.53 13.93 18.46
C VAL A 291 -1.36 14.22 17.54
N TRP A 292 -1.62 14.29 16.26
CA TRP A 292 -0.68 14.69 15.20
C TRP A 292 -1.41 15.47 14.12
N ASN A 293 -0.66 16.15 13.26
CA ASN A 293 -1.22 16.96 12.17
C ASN A 293 -1.12 16.25 10.80
N GLU A 294 -0.27 15.23 10.72
CA GLU A 294 -0.07 14.46 9.50
C GLU A 294 -1.30 13.62 9.19
N VAL A 295 -1.55 13.45 7.91
CA VAL A 295 -2.66 12.65 7.38
C VAL A 295 -2.13 11.49 6.54
N TRP A 296 -2.96 10.48 6.29
CA TRP A 296 -2.54 9.36 5.44
C TRP A 296 -2.19 9.86 4.03
N PHE A 297 -3.08 10.60 3.38
CA PHE A 297 -2.83 11.22 2.07
C PHE A 297 -2.67 12.74 2.21
N PRO A 298 -1.52 13.32 1.82
CA PRO A 298 -0.37 12.70 1.13
C PRO A 298 0.79 12.29 2.06
N ASP A 299 0.75 12.55 3.36
CA ASP A 299 1.95 12.60 4.21
C ASP A 299 2.63 11.22 4.38
N ALA A 300 1.87 10.11 4.35
CA ALA A 300 2.43 8.76 4.43
C ALA A 300 3.37 8.40 3.25
N PHE A 301 3.21 9.03 2.10
CA PHE A 301 4.07 8.80 0.94
C PHE A 301 5.49 9.34 1.11
N VAL A 302 5.70 10.27 2.06
CA VAL A 302 7.06 10.66 2.46
C VAL A 302 7.82 9.44 3.00
N GLY A 303 7.17 8.64 3.85
CA GLY A 303 7.78 7.48 4.48
C GLY A 303 8.21 6.41 3.49
N THR A 304 7.40 6.10 2.49
CA THR A 304 7.72 5.08 1.48
C THR A 304 8.92 5.47 0.63
N MET A 305 8.96 6.70 0.11
CA MET A 305 10.13 7.18 -0.63
C MET A 305 11.37 7.29 0.26
N ALA A 306 11.23 7.80 1.49
CA ALA A 306 12.35 7.88 2.42
C ALA A 306 12.99 6.52 2.73
N GLN A 307 12.20 5.45 2.85
CA GLN A 307 12.72 4.09 3.01
C GLN A 307 13.57 3.67 1.81
N LEU A 308 13.09 3.90 0.59
CA LEU A 308 13.85 3.58 -0.62
C LEU A 308 15.15 4.40 -0.71
N LEU A 309 15.08 5.72 -0.53
CA LEU A 309 16.27 6.59 -0.61
C LEU A 309 17.32 6.19 0.42
N ARG A 310 16.91 5.89 1.65
CA ARG A 310 17.80 5.41 2.70
C ARG A 310 18.42 4.05 2.37
N ALA A 311 17.61 3.13 1.83
CA ALA A 311 18.07 1.81 1.43
C ALA A 311 19.14 1.89 0.35
N VAL A 312 18.91 2.71 -0.69
CA VAL A 312 19.87 2.95 -1.78
C VAL A 312 21.14 3.65 -1.28
N GLU A 313 21.03 4.61 -0.35
CA GLU A 313 22.18 5.31 0.22
C GLU A 313 23.10 4.38 1.04
N LEU A 314 22.49 3.53 1.88
CA LEU A 314 23.21 2.71 2.85
C LEU A 314 23.50 1.29 2.36
N GLY A 315 22.96 0.87 1.23
CA GLY A 315 23.07 -0.51 0.74
C GLY A 315 22.36 -1.52 1.63
N ILE A 316 21.21 -1.14 2.22
CA ILE A 316 20.41 -2.00 3.10
C ILE A 316 19.03 -2.28 2.46
N GLU A 317 18.34 -3.29 2.98
CA GLU A 317 16.98 -3.61 2.55
C GLU A 317 15.97 -2.64 3.18
N PRO A 318 15.02 -2.07 2.40
CA PRO A 318 13.97 -1.23 2.95
C PRO A 318 12.88 -2.09 3.65
N GLU A 319 12.21 -1.52 4.64
CA GLU A 319 11.09 -2.17 5.38
C GLU A 319 9.97 -2.64 4.44
N ILE A 320 9.82 -1.98 3.30
CA ILE A 320 8.82 -2.25 2.26
C ILE A 320 9.48 -2.82 1.00
N SER A 321 10.46 -3.71 1.18
CA SER A 321 11.19 -4.31 0.05
C SER A 321 10.29 -5.15 -0.85
N GLY A 322 10.79 -5.43 -2.06
CA GLY A 322 10.15 -6.38 -2.95
C GLY A 322 9.99 -7.76 -2.31
N ASP A 323 11.02 -8.22 -1.58
CA ASP A 323 10.98 -9.52 -0.88
C ASP A 323 9.91 -9.56 0.21
N ASP A 324 9.81 -8.52 1.05
CA ASP A 324 8.74 -8.43 2.04
C ASP A 324 7.36 -8.41 1.37
N ASN A 325 7.25 -7.74 0.23
CA ASN A 325 5.99 -7.65 -0.49
C ASN A 325 5.52 -8.96 -1.13
N LEU A 326 6.44 -9.88 -1.46
CA LEU A 326 6.05 -11.23 -1.92
C LEU A 326 5.15 -11.93 -0.90
N LEU A 327 5.41 -11.75 0.39
CA LEU A 327 4.58 -12.32 1.46
C LEU A 327 3.19 -11.66 1.52
N THR A 328 3.09 -10.36 1.19
CA THR A 328 1.78 -9.68 1.08
C THR A 328 0.99 -10.16 -0.13
N ILE A 329 1.64 -10.33 -1.28
CA ILE A 329 0.99 -10.88 -2.49
C ILE A 329 0.53 -12.33 -2.26
N ALA A 330 1.39 -13.17 -1.66
CA ALA A 330 1.03 -14.55 -1.31
C ALA A 330 -0.19 -14.60 -0.37
N LEU A 331 -0.27 -13.66 0.59
CA LEU A 331 -1.42 -13.58 1.48
C LEU A 331 -2.69 -13.13 0.73
N CYS A 332 -2.59 -12.21 -0.24
CA CYS A 332 -3.72 -11.87 -1.11
C CYS A 332 -4.20 -13.06 -1.94
N GLU A 333 -3.28 -13.82 -2.55
CA GLU A 333 -3.64 -15.05 -3.26
C GLU A 333 -4.26 -16.10 -2.34
N ALA A 334 -3.72 -16.28 -1.14
CA ALA A 334 -4.27 -17.20 -0.15
C ALA A 334 -5.71 -16.85 0.24
N VAL A 335 -6.04 -15.54 0.37
CA VAL A 335 -7.42 -15.07 0.56
C VAL A 335 -8.31 -15.51 -0.60
N MET A 336 -7.89 -15.30 -1.84
CA MET A 336 -8.68 -15.67 -3.03
C MET A 336 -8.83 -17.18 -3.19
N ILE A 337 -7.77 -17.96 -2.91
CA ILE A 337 -7.83 -19.44 -2.94
C ILE A 337 -8.78 -19.92 -1.85
N SER A 338 -8.65 -19.44 -0.61
CA SER A 338 -9.53 -19.82 0.50
C SER A 338 -10.99 -19.50 0.18
N ALA A 339 -11.29 -18.33 -0.35
CA ALA A 339 -12.65 -17.95 -0.72
C ALA A 339 -13.24 -18.85 -1.82
N SER A 340 -12.43 -19.29 -2.78
CA SER A 340 -12.88 -20.14 -3.88
C SER A 340 -13.02 -21.64 -3.51
N THR A 341 -12.17 -22.11 -2.59
CA THR A 341 -12.14 -23.54 -2.17
C THR A 341 -12.91 -23.81 -0.89
N HIS A 342 -13.25 -22.76 -0.13
CA HIS A 342 -13.83 -22.86 1.22
C HIS A 342 -12.94 -23.64 2.21
N GLN A 343 -11.61 -23.57 2.02
CA GLN A 343 -10.62 -24.24 2.84
C GLN A 343 -9.65 -23.23 3.46
N ALA A 344 -9.05 -23.59 4.60
CA ALA A 344 -7.91 -22.85 5.14
C ALA A 344 -6.73 -22.95 4.19
N VAL A 345 -5.99 -21.85 4.03
CA VAL A 345 -4.79 -21.80 3.19
C VAL A 345 -3.62 -21.28 4.02
N ASN A 346 -2.47 -21.95 3.92
CA ASN A 346 -1.20 -21.45 4.45
C ASN A 346 -0.53 -20.55 3.40
N PRO A 347 -0.40 -19.24 3.63
CA PRO A 347 0.20 -18.35 2.64
C PRO A 347 1.67 -18.66 2.33
N SER A 348 2.43 -19.18 3.30
CA SER A 348 3.84 -19.53 3.12
C SER A 348 4.04 -20.67 2.12
N SER A 349 3.11 -21.62 2.06
CA SER A 349 3.17 -22.73 1.09
C SER A 349 3.15 -22.26 -0.37
N LEU A 350 2.53 -21.10 -0.65
CA LEU A 350 2.50 -20.52 -1.99
C LEU A 350 3.86 -19.91 -2.39
N ILE A 351 4.65 -19.49 -1.41
CA ILE A 351 6.02 -19.00 -1.65
C ILE A 351 6.95 -20.16 -2.03
N GLU A 352 6.81 -21.30 -1.37
CA GLU A 352 7.67 -22.48 -1.54
C GLU A 352 7.36 -23.29 -2.80
N SER A 353 6.10 -23.28 -3.24
CA SER A 353 5.60 -24.13 -4.33
C SER A 353 5.91 -23.60 -5.73
N ASN A 354 6.42 -22.43 -5.88
CA ASN A 354 6.73 -21.71 -7.13
C ASN A 354 8.21 -21.27 -7.12
#